data_3a1cbcabfcc23cacf1c7d04647f46dad
#
_entry.id   3a1cbcabfcc23cacf1c7d04647f46dad
#
_cell.length_a   1.000
_cell.length_b   1.000
_cell.length_c   1.000
_cell.angle_alpha   90.00
_cell.angle_beta   90.00
_cell.angle_gamma   90.00
#
_symmetry.space_group_name_H-M   'P 1'
#
loop_
_entity.id
_entity.type
_entity.pdbx_description
1 polymer ?
#
loop_
_entity_poly.entity_id
_entity_poly.type
_entity_poly.pdbx_seq_one_letter_code
_entity_poly.pdbx_strand_id
1 'polypeptide(L)'
;VSTLPDGVETYGVWGLSLPSLRRRLFRCVSIRENTDGTFAITAVQHVPEKEAIVDNGASFEPQSGTLNSVIPPAVQHLTVEVSAADGQYLAQAKWDTPRVVKGVRFSLRLTSGSGEDSRLVTTAITADTEHRFSGLPLGEYTLTVRAINSYGQQGEPATTTFRINAPAVPATIELTPGYFQITAVPRLAVYDPTVQFEFWFSETKIADISQVETSARYLGTGSQWSVSGPHIKPGKDFWFYVRSVNLVGKSAFVEVSGQPSNDGEGYL
;
A
#
# COMPACT_ATOMS: atom_id res chain seq x y z
N VAL A 1 -18.30 -51.33 0.53
CA VAL A 1 -16.89 -51.74 0.60
C VAL A 1 -16.82 -52.75 1.77
N SER A 2 -16.31 -53.94 1.47
CA SER A 2 -16.26 -55.05 2.46
C SER A 2 -15.01 -55.01 3.35
N THR A 3 -13.96 -54.39 2.90
CA THR A 3 -12.73 -54.14 3.67
C THR A 3 -12.18 -52.74 3.34
N LEU A 4 -11.61 -52.09 4.31
CA LEU A 4 -10.89 -50.83 4.06
C LEU A 4 -9.48 -51.16 3.56
N PRO A 5 -9.01 -50.49 2.51
CA PRO A 5 -7.61 -50.57 2.12
C PRO A 5 -6.69 -50.03 3.22
N ASP A 6 -5.47 -50.58 3.29
CA ASP A 6 -4.45 -50.06 4.21
C ASP A 6 -4.15 -48.59 3.89
N GLY A 7 -4.08 -47.77 4.95
CA GLY A 7 -3.78 -46.32 4.84
C GLY A 7 -4.98 -45.43 4.66
N VAL A 8 -6.22 -45.92 4.76
CA VAL A 8 -7.42 -45.08 4.76
C VAL A 8 -7.69 -44.60 6.19
N GLU A 9 -7.44 -43.30 6.43
CA GLU A 9 -7.63 -42.65 7.72
C GLU A 9 -8.65 -41.51 7.60
N THR A 10 -9.26 -41.13 8.71
CA THR A 10 -10.13 -39.95 8.78
C THR A 10 -9.31 -38.71 8.42
N TYR A 11 -9.85 -37.87 7.53
CA TYR A 11 -9.18 -36.69 6.94
C TYR A 11 -8.03 -37.00 5.97
N GLY A 12 -7.72 -38.26 5.69
CA GLY A 12 -6.79 -38.65 4.63
C GLY A 12 -7.33 -38.34 3.23
N VAL A 13 -6.44 -38.10 2.27
CA VAL A 13 -6.81 -37.95 0.85
C VAL A 13 -6.61 -39.31 0.15
N TRP A 14 -7.64 -39.80 -0.54
CA TRP A 14 -7.60 -41.06 -1.26
C TRP A 14 -8.30 -40.93 -2.61
N GLY A 15 -7.95 -41.78 -3.54
CA GLY A 15 -8.51 -41.76 -4.87
C GLY A 15 -9.32 -43.03 -5.16
N LEU A 16 -10.55 -42.84 -5.65
CA LEU A 16 -11.39 -43.90 -6.17
C LEU A 16 -11.22 -44.00 -7.71
N SER A 17 -10.81 -45.16 -8.18
CA SER A 17 -10.68 -45.42 -9.62
C SER A 17 -11.73 -46.47 -10.04
N LEU A 18 -12.61 -46.10 -10.94
CA LEU A 18 -13.56 -46.98 -11.59
C LEU A 18 -13.16 -47.16 -13.05
N PRO A 19 -13.34 -48.33 -13.67
CA PRO A 19 -12.90 -48.62 -15.04
C PRO A 19 -13.40 -47.65 -16.11
N SER A 20 -14.52 -46.97 -15.86
CA SER A 20 -15.18 -46.06 -16.82
C SER A 20 -15.12 -44.59 -16.43
N LEU A 21 -14.47 -44.23 -15.32
CA LEU A 21 -14.47 -42.84 -14.82
C LEU A 21 -13.05 -42.36 -14.57
N ARG A 22 -12.80 -41.06 -14.83
CA ARG A 22 -11.54 -40.40 -14.46
C ARG A 22 -11.32 -40.52 -12.96
N ARG A 23 -10.07 -40.68 -12.51
CA ARG A 23 -9.68 -40.64 -11.10
C ARG A 23 -10.13 -39.34 -10.49
N ARG A 24 -10.87 -39.44 -9.42
CA ARG A 24 -11.27 -38.26 -8.59
C ARG A 24 -10.70 -38.42 -7.20
N LEU A 25 -10.19 -37.34 -6.65
CA LEU A 25 -9.67 -37.31 -5.30
C LEU A 25 -10.81 -36.92 -4.34
N PHE A 26 -10.85 -37.60 -3.19
CA PHE A 26 -11.83 -37.32 -2.15
C PHE A 26 -11.12 -37.21 -0.80
N ARG A 27 -11.58 -36.30 0.03
CA ARG A 27 -11.17 -36.23 1.44
C ARG A 27 -12.19 -36.98 2.28
N CYS A 28 -11.75 -37.98 3.02
CA CYS A 28 -12.61 -38.73 3.95
C CYS A 28 -12.98 -37.84 5.14
N VAL A 29 -14.29 -37.73 5.40
CA VAL A 29 -14.83 -36.96 6.54
C VAL A 29 -15.16 -37.90 7.69
N SER A 30 -15.74 -39.07 7.40
CA SER A 30 -16.04 -40.08 8.41
C SER A 30 -16.06 -41.48 7.83
N ILE A 31 -15.72 -42.46 8.65
CA ILE A 31 -15.82 -43.89 8.36
C ILE A 31 -16.65 -44.51 9.49
N ARG A 32 -17.69 -45.25 9.15
CA ARG A 32 -18.53 -46.03 10.08
C ARG A 32 -18.57 -47.45 9.63
N GLU A 33 -18.32 -48.37 10.55
CA GLU A 33 -18.58 -49.79 10.34
C GLU A 33 -20.06 -50.12 10.55
N ASN A 34 -20.65 -50.81 9.62
CA ASN A 34 -22.04 -51.30 9.71
C ASN A 34 -22.08 -52.67 10.38
N THR A 35 -23.25 -53.08 10.85
CA THR A 35 -23.47 -54.36 11.54
C THR A 35 -23.30 -55.58 10.63
N ASP A 36 -23.23 -55.39 9.33
CA ASP A 36 -23.01 -56.44 8.30
C ASP A 36 -21.52 -56.57 7.87
N GLY A 37 -20.60 -55.91 8.58
CA GLY A 37 -19.16 -55.93 8.25
C GLY A 37 -18.76 -55.04 7.08
N THR A 38 -19.66 -54.21 6.58
CA THR A 38 -19.33 -53.19 5.54
C THR A 38 -19.01 -51.85 6.18
N PHE A 39 -18.33 -50.95 5.42
CA PHE A 39 -17.97 -49.62 5.86
C PHE A 39 -18.75 -48.58 5.09
N ALA A 40 -19.45 -47.67 5.80
CA ALA A 40 -20.02 -46.47 5.24
C ALA A 40 -18.95 -45.35 5.30
N ILE A 41 -18.56 -44.83 4.13
CA ILE A 41 -17.57 -43.76 4.05
C ILE A 41 -18.26 -42.51 3.56
N THR A 42 -18.14 -41.44 4.34
CA THR A 42 -18.56 -40.10 3.93
C THR A 42 -17.32 -39.33 3.46
N ALA A 43 -17.35 -38.85 2.24
CA ALA A 43 -16.23 -38.14 1.65
C ALA A 43 -16.68 -36.94 0.84
N VAL A 44 -15.85 -35.90 0.81
CA VAL A 44 -16.04 -34.71 -0.01
C VAL A 44 -15.01 -34.75 -1.16
N GLN A 45 -15.45 -34.46 -2.37
CA GLN A 45 -14.54 -34.41 -3.50
C GLN A 45 -13.46 -33.36 -3.28
N HIS A 46 -12.21 -33.77 -3.39
CA HIS A 46 -11.05 -32.88 -3.33
C HIS A 46 -10.69 -32.42 -4.74
N VAL A 47 -10.73 -31.13 -4.92
CA VAL A 47 -10.31 -30.45 -6.17
C VAL A 47 -9.08 -29.63 -5.82
N PRO A 48 -7.86 -30.06 -6.25
CA PRO A 48 -6.61 -29.38 -5.86
C PRO A 48 -6.58 -27.89 -6.25
N GLU A 49 -7.21 -27.55 -7.36
CA GLU A 49 -7.27 -26.16 -7.84
C GLU A 49 -8.16 -25.28 -6.96
N LYS A 50 -8.98 -25.85 -6.09
CA LYS A 50 -9.89 -25.10 -5.22
C LYS A 50 -9.15 -24.33 -4.11
N GLU A 51 -8.02 -24.84 -3.64
CA GLU A 51 -7.19 -24.16 -2.64
C GLU A 51 -6.55 -22.89 -3.24
N ALA A 52 -6.01 -22.99 -4.45
CA ALA A 52 -5.45 -21.86 -5.18
C ALA A 52 -6.52 -20.78 -5.50
N ILE A 53 -7.77 -21.21 -5.70
CA ILE A 53 -8.90 -20.31 -5.99
C ILE A 53 -9.38 -19.60 -4.73
N VAL A 54 -9.39 -20.26 -3.57
CA VAL A 54 -9.81 -19.66 -2.28
C VAL A 54 -8.78 -18.63 -1.82
N ASP A 55 -7.49 -18.91 -1.95
CA ASP A 55 -6.41 -18.00 -1.56
C ASP A 55 -6.26 -16.80 -2.50
N ASN A 56 -6.67 -16.94 -3.76
CA ASN A 56 -6.63 -15.86 -4.75
C ASN A 56 -7.96 -15.12 -4.94
N GLY A 57 -8.94 -15.32 -4.07
CA GLY A 57 -10.27 -14.74 -4.17
C GLY A 57 -11.11 -15.51 -5.21
N ALA A 58 -11.75 -16.57 -4.75
CA ALA A 58 -12.54 -17.46 -5.58
C ALA A 58 -13.60 -16.72 -6.41
N SER A 59 -13.43 -16.70 -7.71
CA SER A 59 -14.57 -16.56 -8.60
C SER A 59 -15.17 -17.95 -8.80
N PHE A 60 -16.33 -18.18 -8.22
CA PHE A 60 -17.13 -19.34 -8.62
C PHE A 60 -17.71 -19.00 -10.01
N GLU A 61 -17.29 -19.70 -11.04
CA GLU A 61 -18.04 -19.68 -12.29
C GLU A 61 -19.35 -20.44 -12.05
N PRO A 62 -20.50 -19.78 -11.94
CA PRO A 62 -21.77 -20.47 -12.01
C PRO A 62 -21.92 -21.02 -13.42
N GLN A 63 -22.19 -22.31 -13.55
CA GLN A 63 -22.57 -22.87 -14.85
C GLN A 63 -23.83 -22.14 -15.33
N SER A 64 -23.67 -21.20 -16.25
CA SER A 64 -24.76 -20.44 -16.80
C SER A 64 -25.47 -21.26 -17.87
N GLY A 65 -26.63 -21.79 -17.51
CA GLY A 65 -27.58 -22.37 -18.46
C GLY A 65 -28.59 -21.35 -19.04
N THR A 66 -28.40 -20.06 -18.82
CA THR A 66 -29.35 -19.02 -19.28
C THR A 66 -28.67 -18.02 -20.20
N LEU A 67 -29.33 -17.79 -21.33
CA LEU A 67 -28.94 -16.88 -22.44
C LEU A 67 -28.74 -15.39 -22.05
N ASN A 68 -28.88 -15.01 -20.77
CA ASN A 68 -28.81 -13.62 -20.31
C ASN A 68 -27.64 -13.28 -19.37
N SER A 69 -26.72 -14.21 -19.11
CA SER A 69 -25.56 -13.93 -18.25
C SER A 69 -24.37 -13.46 -19.09
N VAL A 70 -24.38 -12.20 -19.48
CA VAL A 70 -23.22 -11.60 -20.14
C VAL A 70 -22.17 -11.30 -19.07
N ILE A 71 -21.05 -12.01 -19.13
CA ILE A 71 -19.87 -11.68 -18.31
C ILE A 71 -19.44 -10.25 -18.67
N PRO A 72 -19.31 -9.34 -17.71
CA PRO A 72 -18.94 -7.97 -18.01
C PRO A 72 -17.49 -7.92 -18.54
N PRO A 73 -17.20 -7.08 -19.53
CA PRO A 73 -15.85 -6.92 -20.04
C PRO A 73 -14.92 -6.32 -18.97
N ALA A 74 -13.61 -6.48 -19.16
CA ALA A 74 -12.61 -5.82 -18.35
C ALA A 74 -12.82 -4.29 -18.40
N VAL A 75 -12.56 -3.62 -17.27
CA VAL A 75 -12.53 -2.16 -17.24
C VAL A 75 -11.34 -1.65 -18.07
N GLN A 76 -11.48 -0.46 -18.63
CA GLN A 76 -10.48 0.17 -19.48
C GLN A 76 -9.92 1.44 -18.80
N HIS A 77 -8.73 1.86 -19.25
CA HIS A 77 -8.11 3.10 -18.80
C HIS A 77 -7.99 3.22 -17.27
N LEU A 78 -7.72 2.08 -16.61
CA LEU A 78 -7.49 2.09 -15.16
C LEU A 78 -6.25 2.90 -14.82
N THR A 79 -6.44 4.00 -14.11
CA THR A 79 -5.39 4.90 -13.63
C THR A 79 -5.52 5.15 -12.15
N VAL A 80 -4.40 5.42 -11.49
CA VAL A 80 -4.35 5.86 -10.10
C VAL A 80 -3.53 7.13 -10.02
N GLU A 81 -4.14 8.20 -9.52
CA GLU A 81 -3.48 9.47 -9.24
C GLU A 81 -3.24 9.59 -7.74
N VAL A 82 -1.99 9.86 -7.37
CA VAL A 82 -1.63 10.16 -5.98
C VAL A 82 -1.60 11.67 -5.81
N SER A 83 -2.41 12.18 -4.91
CA SER A 83 -2.48 13.59 -4.57
C SER A 83 -2.35 13.80 -3.06
N ALA A 84 -2.08 15.03 -2.67
CA ALA A 84 -1.96 15.42 -1.27
C ALA A 84 -3.14 16.31 -0.88
N ALA A 85 -3.85 15.93 0.17
CA ALA A 85 -4.94 16.73 0.74
C ALA A 85 -5.09 16.43 2.25
N ASP A 86 -5.49 17.44 3.02
CA ASP A 86 -5.79 17.31 4.45
C ASP A 86 -4.68 16.64 5.28
N GLY A 87 -3.43 16.91 4.94
CA GLY A 87 -2.26 16.34 5.62
C GLY A 87 -1.97 14.86 5.28
N GLN A 88 -2.67 14.27 4.31
CA GLN A 88 -2.52 12.88 3.89
C GLN A 88 -2.33 12.76 2.38
N TYR A 89 -1.69 11.68 1.95
CA TYR A 89 -1.73 11.27 0.56
C TYR A 89 -2.99 10.46 0.28
N LEU A 90 -3.62 10.78 -0.85
CA LEU A 90 -4.81 10.14 -1.36
C LEU A 90 -4.47 9.46 -2.68
N ALA A 91 -4.85 8.21 -2.85
CA ALA A 91 -4.78 7.51 -4.12
C ALA A 91 -6.20 7.44 -4.70
N GLN A 92 -6.43 8.13 -5.81
CA GLN A 92 -7.71 8.10 -6.50
C GLN A 92 -7.61 7.25 -7.76
N ALA A 93 -8.32 6.14 -7.75
CA ALA A 93 -8.47 5.26 -8.90
C ALA A 93 -9.63 5.72 -9.76
N LYS A 94 -9.45 5.68 -11.08
CA LYS A 94 -10.48 5.95 -12.10
C LYS A 94 -10.36 4.93 -13.22
N TRP A 95 -11.50 4.58 -13.80
CA TRP A 95 -11.57 3.65 -14.93
C TRP A 95 -12.78 3.92 -15.78
N ASP A 96 -12.79 3.34 -16.98
CA ASP A 96 -13.91 3.38 -17.91
C ASP A 96 -14.47 1.97 -18.11
N THR A 97 -15.73 1.91 -18.48
CA THR A 97 -16.39 0.68 -18.93
C THR A 97 -16.66 0.75 -20.42
N PRO A 98 -16.25 -0.25 -21.23
CA PRO A 98 -16.50 -0.26 -22.66
C PRO A 98 -17.98 -0.45 -22.98
N ARG A 99 -18.77 -0.95 -22.03
CA ARG A 99 -20.21 -1.15 -22.16
C ARG A 99 -20.90 -0.84 -20.83
N VAL A 100 -21.91 -0.01 -20.87
CA VAL A 100 -22.79 0.21 -19.71
C VAL A 100 -23.77 -0.95 -19.61
N VAL A 101 -23.64 -1.75 -18.55
CA VAL A 101 -24.57 -2.84 -18.22
C VAL A 101 -25.29 -2.47 -16.94
N LYS A 102 -26.61 -2.54 -16.95
CA LYS A 102 -27.44 -2.22 -15.78
C LYS A 102 -27.07 -3.14 -14.61
N GLY A 103 -26.85 -2.56 -13.43
CA GLY A 103 -26.54 -3.30 -12.21
C GLY A 103 -25.08 -3.76 -12.11
N VAL A 104 -24.18 -3.29 -12.96
CA VAL A 104 -22.74 -3.55 -12.84
C VAL A 104 -22.18 -2.83 -11.63
N ARG A 105 -21.39 -3.55 -10.85
CA ARG A 105 -20.54 -3.04 -9.79
C ARG A 105 -19.09 -3.40 -10.06
N PHE A 106 -18.18 -2.80 -9.31
CA PHE A 106 -16.73 -3.02 -9.46
C PHE A 106 -16.18 -3.53 -8.14
N SER A 107 -15.44 -4.63 -8.23
CA SER A 107 -14.65 -5.17 -7.12
C SER A 107 -13.22 -4.68 -7.24
N LEU A 108 -12.75 -4.02 -6.21
CA LEU A 108 -11.39 -3.50 -6.11
C LEU A 108 -10.61 -4.33 -5.10
N ARG A 109 -9.39 -4.68 -5.45
CA ARG A 109 -8.44 -5.33 -4.56
C ARG A 109 -7.13 -4.55 -4.59
N LEU A 110 -6.73 -4.03 -3.45
CA LEU A 110 -5.47 -3.33 -3.27
C LEU A 110 -4.50 -4.21 -2.49
N THR A 111 -3.33 -4.44 -3.07
CA THR A 111 -2.24 -5.18 -2.42
C THR A 111 -1.00 -4.31 -2.32
N SER A 112 -0.16 -4.56 -1.31
CA SER A 112 1.15 -3.93 -1.15
C SER A 112 2.24 -4.96 -1.38
N GLY A 113 3.40 -4.50 -1.89
CA GLY A 113 4.52 -5.36 -2.23
C GLY A 113 4.38 -6.00 -3.61
N SER A 114 5.35 -6.83 -3.96
CA SER A 114 5.43 -7.50 -5.27
C SER A 114 5.71 -9.00 -5.12
N GLY A 115 5.20 -9.79 -6.06
CA GLY A 115 5.43 -11.23 -6.11
C GLY A 115 4.89 -11.97 -4.89
N GLU A 116 5.70 -12.86 -4.33
CA GLU A 116 5.33 -13.70 -3.17
C GLU A 116 5.14 -12.91 -1.87
N ASP A 117 5.74 -11.73 -1.76
CA ASP A 117 5.59 -10.82 -0.61
C ASP A 117 4.35 -9.92 -0.69
N SER A 118 3.51 -10.13 -1.68
CA SER A 118 2.28 -9.35 -1.86
C SER A 118 1.29 -9.59 -0.71
N ARG A 119 0.88 -8.51 -0.05
CA ARG A 119 -0.07 -8.54 1.06
C ARG A 119 -1.34 -7.78 0.71
N LEU A 120 -2.48 -8.35 1.04
CA LEU A 120 -3.76 -7.67 0.89
C LEU A 120 -3.83 -6.48 1.85
N VAL A 121 -4.08 -5.29 1.30
CA VAL A 121 -4.29 -4.05 2.08
C VAL A 121 -5.77 -3.84 2.35
N THR A 122 -6.59 -3.83 1.29
CA THR A 122 -8.03 -3.64 1.39
C THR A 122 -8.75 -4.13 0.15
N THR A 123 -10.05 -4.36 0.30
CA THR A 123 -10.98 -4.63 -0.79
C THR A 123 -12.14 -3.66 -0.70
N ALA A 124 -12.73 -3.31 -1.84
CA ALA A 124 -13.92 -2.46 -1.91
C ALA A 124 -14.85 -2.91 -3.04
N ILE A 125 -16.12 -2.60 -2.92
CA ILE A 125 -17.11 -2.77 -3.98
C ILE A 125 -17.82 -1.42 -4.17
N THR A 126 -17.87 -0.95 -5.40
CA THR A 126 -18.51 0.32 -5.75
C THR A 126 -19.33 0.19 -7.02
N ALA A 127 -20.36 1.00 -7.16
CA ALA A 127 -21.11 1.16 -8.42
C ALA A 127 -20.54 2.29 -9.30
N ASP A 128 -19.66 3.11 -8.73
CA ASP A 128 -19.02 4.23 -9.42
C ASP A 128 -17.79 3.77 -10.21
N THR A 129 -17.37 4.56 -11.18
CA THR A 129 -16.16 4.32 -11.99
C THR A 129 -14.92 4.98 -11.38
N GLU A 130 -14.97 5.29 -10.12
CA GLU A 130 -13.87 5.83 -9.34
C GLU A 130 -13.92 5.35 -7.89
N HIS A 131 -12.77 5.31 -7.26
CA HIS A 131 -12.65 5.00 -5.83
C HIS A 131 -11.42 5.69 -5.22
N ARG A 132 -11.56 6.13 -3.98
CA ARG A 132 -10.50 6.83 -3.25
C ARG A 132 -9.99 5.99 -2.10
N PHE A 133 -8.68 5.83 -2.04
CA PHE A 133 -7.97 5.24 -0.90
C PHE A 133 -7.27 6.34 -0.13
N SER A 134 -7.35 6.30 1.19
CA SER A 134 -6.70 7.25 2.11
C SER A 134 -5.91 6.52 3.19
N GLY A 135 -4.94 7.21 3.78
CA GLY A 135 -4.16 6.68 4.90
C GLY A 135 -3.23 5.51 4.54
N LEU A 136 -2.85 5.39 3.25
CA LEU A 136 -1.91 4.36 2.82
C LEU A 136 -0.48 4.73 3.25
N PRO A 137 0.27 3.79 3.86
CA PRO A 137 1.69 3.97 4.17
C PRO A 137 2.56 4.14 2.92
N LEU A 138 3.83 4.49 3.13
CA LEU A 138 4.83 4.43 2.07
C LEU A 138 4.95 3.03 1.48
N GLY A 139 5.07 2.92 0.18
CA GLY A 139 5.29 1.65 -0.48
C GLY A 139 4.74 1.57 -1.90
N GLU A 140 4.91 0.41 -2.49
CA GLU A 140 4.36 0.06 -3.79
C GLU A 140 3.04 -0.67 -3.61
N TYR A 141 2.09 -0.35 -4.48
CA TYR A 141 0.76 -0.91 -4.45
C TYR A 141 0.34 -1.40 -5.83
N THR A 142 -0.42 -2.48 -5.84
CA THR A 142 -1.08 -3.01 -7.02
C THR A 142 -2.58 -2.97 -6.81
N LEU A 143 -3.29 -2.29 -7.71
CA LEU A 143 -4.75 -2.25 -7.73
C LEU A 143 -5.27 -3.13 -8.83
N THR A 144 -6.18 -4.03 -8.48
CA THR A 144 -6.91 -4.89 -9.42
C THR A 144 -8.40 -4.54 -9.35
N VAL A 145 -9.00 -4.29 -10.50
CA VAL A 145 -10.42 -3.95 -10.64
C VAL A 145 -11.10 -4.97 -11.56
N ARG A 146 -12.22 -5.51 -11.11
CA ARG A 146 -13.09 -6.40 -11.89
C ARG A 146 -14.51 -5.85 -11.93
N ALA A 147 -15.12 -5.87 -13.08
CA ALA A 147 -16.54 -5.60 -13.19
C ALA A 147 -17.34 -6.85 -12.75
N ILE A 148 -18.44 -6.63 -12.04
CA ILE A 148 -19.33 -7.68 -11.53
C ILE A 148 -20.74 -7.37 -12.03
N ASN A 149 -21.41 -8.33 -12.68
CA ASN A 149 -22.79 -8.18 -13.10
C ASN A 149 -23.76 -8.41 -11.93
N SER A 150 -25.05 -8.20 -12.17
CA SER A 150 -26.10 -8.40 -11.16
C SER A 150 -26.25 -9.85 -10.69
N TYR A 151 -25.67 -10.81 -11.39
CA TYR A 151 -25.65 -12.23 -11.03
C TYR A 151 -24.39 -12.65 -10.26
N GLY A 152 -23.48 -11.72 -9.97
CA GLY A 152 -22.23 -11.99 -9.26
C GLY A 152 -21.10 -12.53 -10.13
N GLN A 153 -21.27 -12.59 -11.45
CA GLN A 153 -20.22 -13.00 -12.38
C GLN A 153 -19.19 -11.90 -12.54
N GLN A 154 -17.92 -12.25 -12.43
CA GLN A 154 -16.81 -11.31 -12.54
C GLN A 154 -16.19 -11.38 -13.94
N GLY A 155 -15.85 -10.21 -14.44
CA GLY A 155 -15.08 -10.06 -15.68
C GLY A 155 -13.58 -10.23 -15.45
N GLU A 156 -12.82 -10.14 -16.54
CA GLU A 156 -11.37 -10.16 -16.51
C GLU A 156 -10.83 -8.99 -15.67
N PRO A 157 -9.71 -9.20 -14.94
CA PRO A 157 -9.11 -8.14 -14.14
C PRO A 157 -8.42 -7.10 -15.00
N ALA A 158 -8.53 -5.85 -14.62
CA ALA A 158 -7.61 -4.80 -15.00
C ALA A 158 -6.72 -4.47 -13.80
N THR A 159 -5.42 -4.32 -14.03
CA THR A 159 -4.42 -4.13 -12.99
C THR A 159 -3.55 -2.93 -13.30
N THR A 160 -3.25 -2.13 -12.28
CA THR A 160 -2.27 -1.04 -12.35
C THR A 160 -1.46 -0.98 -11.06
N THR A 161 -0.27 -0.40 -11.16
CA THR A 161 0.61 -0.20 -10.01
C THR A 161 0.80 1.29 -9.75
N PHE A 162 0.97 1.66 -8.49
CA PHE A 162 1.32 3.01 -8.08
C PHE A 162 2.19 2.97 -6.83
N ARG A 163 2.86 4.09 -6.55
CA ARG A 163 3.76 4.19 -5.40
C ARG A 163 3.45 5.43 -4.58
N ILE A 164 3.45 5.26 -3.25
CA ILE A 164 3.45 6.36 -2.30
C ILE A 164 4.87 6.50 -1.76
N ASN A 165 5.52 7.60 -2.11
CA ASN A 165 6.90 7.88 -1.73
C ASN A 165 6.96 8.76 -0.47
N ALA A 166 8.12 8.75 0.20
CA ALA A 166 8.46 9.75 1.19
C ALA A 166 8.36 11.16 0.59
N PRO A 167 8.08 12.20 1.41
CA PRO A 167 8.08 13.56 0.92
C PRO A 167 9.44 13.92 0.30
N ALA A 168 9.42 14.76 -0.72
CA ALA A 168 10.64 15.21 -1.39
C ALA A 168 11.56 15.95 -0.41
N VAL A 169 12.87 15.79 -0.57
CA VAL A 169 13.85 16.55 0.20
C VAL A 169 13.68 18.06 -0.08
N PRO A 170 14.03 18.95 0.86
CA PRO A 170 14.11 20.38 0.57
C PRO A 170 15.02 20.64 -0.63
N ALA A 171 14.50 21.34 -1.65
CA ALA A 171 15.27 21.67 -2.84
C ALA A 171 16.27 22.81 -2.56
N THR A 172 15.87 23.75 -1.72
CA THR A 172 16.70 24.88 -1.27
C THR A 172 16.44 25.14 0.21
N ILE A 173 17.49 25.57 0.91
CA ILE A 173 17.39 26.10 2.27
C ILE A 173 18.10 27.46 2.26
N GLU A 174 17.32 28.52 2.29
CA GLU A 174 17.85 29.88 2.37
C GLU A 174 18.14 30.24 3.82
N LEU A 175 19.37 30.66 4.11
CA LEU A 175 19.73 31.18 5.41
C LEU A 175 19.71 32.71 5.38
N THR A 176 18.87 33.28 6.21
CA THR A 176 18.79 34.74 6.41
C THR A 176 19.58 35.09 7.67
N PRO A 177 20.74 35.75 7.53
CA PRO A 177 21.54 36.19 8.67
C PRO A 177 20.89 37.39 9.35
N GLY A 178 20.85 37.34 10.66
CA GLY A 178 20.44 38.47 11.51
C GLY A 178 21.48 38.72 12.61
N TYR A 179 21.35 39.78 13.37
CA TYR A 179 22.25 40.09 14.48
C TYR A 179 22.05 39.09 15.62
N PHE A 180 23.05 38.28 15.94
CA PHE A 180 22.95 37.13 16.86
C PHE A 180 21.78 36.17 16.51
N GLN A 181 21.47 36.04 15.24
CA GLN A 181 20.36 35.22 14.75
C GLN A 181 20.65 34.67 13.37
N ILE A 182 20.14 33.47 13.09
CA ILE A 182 20.07 32.89 11.76
C ILE A 182 18.69 32.29 11.57
N THR A 183 18.04 32.59 10.44
CA THR A 183 16.75 32.00 10.07
C THR A 183 16.95 31.08 8.88
N ALA A 184 16.48 29.84 8.99
CA ALA A 184 16.47 28.88 7.90
C ALA A 184 15.07 28.81 7.28
N VAL A 185 15.01 28.99 5.96
CA VAL A 185 13.77 28.95 5.17
C VAL A 185 13.92 27.90 4.06
N PRO A 186 13.48 26.66 4.30
CA PRO A 186 13.50 25.61 3.29
C PRO A 186 12.34 25.78 2.30
N ARG A 187 12.59 25.29 1.07
CA ARG A 187 11.57 25.25 0.01
C ARG A 187 11.65 23.93 -0.74
N LEU A 188 10.50 23.41 -1.12
CA LEU A 188 10.38 22.28 -2.03
C LEU A 188 10.47 22.75 -3.48
N ALA A 189 10.94 21.89 -4.38
CA ALA A 189 10.92 22.16 -5.84
C ALA A 189 9.49 22.27 -6.36
N VAL A 190 8.57 21.45 -5.82
CA VAL A 190 7.14 21.49 -6.11
C VAL A 190 6.42 21.59 -4.77
N TYR A 191 5.51 22.57 -4.65
CA TYR A 191 4.75 22.77 -3.43
C TYR A 191 3.89 21.55 -3.07
N ASP A 192 4.00 21.08 -1.84
CA ASP A 192 3.20 20.00 -1.27
C ASP A 192 2.60 20.48 0.07
N PRO A 193 1.28 20.69 0.15
CA PRO A 193 0.63 21.21 1.34
C PRO A 193 0.65 20.24 2.53
N THR A 194 1.00 18.97 2.32
CA THR A 194 1.13 17.99 3.41
C THR A 194 2.45 18.08 4.16
N VAL A 195 3.44 18.78 3.57
CA VAL A 195 4.82 18.80 4.06
C VAL A 195 5.02 19.96 5.03
N GLN A 196 5.61 19.63 6.18
CA GLN A 196 6.31 20.54 7.06
C GLN A 196 7.79 20.21 7.06
N PHE A 197 8.62 21.11 7.57
CA PHE A 197 10.04 20.88 7.70
C PHE A 197 10.42 20.65 9.15
N GLU A 198 11.29 19.67 9.37
CA GLU A 198 11.88 19.36 10.66
C GLU A 198 13.29 19.95 10.71
N PHE A 199 13.59 20.75 11.75
CA PHE A 199 14.81 21.51 11.89
C PHE A 199 15.69 20.97 13.00
N TRP A 200 16.96 20.78 12.67
CA TRP A 200 18.01 20.39 13.61
C TRP A 200 19.18 21.36 13.47
N PHE A 201 19.87 21.64 14.55
CA PHE A 201 20.91 22.64 14.63
C PHE A 201 22.17 22.10 15.31
N SER A 202 23.33 22.50 14.80
CA SER A 202 24.63 22.19 15.41
C SER A 202 25.59 23.38 15.28
N GLU A 203 26.39 23.58 16.31
CA GLU A 203 27.48 24.58 16.31
C GLU A 203 28.74 24.07 15.64
N THR A 204 28.78 22.77 15.30
CA THR A 204 29.87 22.11 14.59
C THR A 204 29.33 21.25 13.49
N LYS A 205 30.11 21.07 12.42
CA LYS A 205 29.72 20.21 11.32
C LYS A 205 29.62 18.76 11.78
N ILE A 206 28.52 18.09 11.43
CA ILE A 206 28.34 16.67 11.66
C ILE A 206 28.87 15.94 10.42
N ALA A 207 29.91 15.13 10.62
CA ALA A 207 30.60 14.44 9.52
C ALA A 207 29.71 13.38 8.84
N ASP A 208 28.88 12.68 9.61
CA ASP A 208 27.97 11.66 9.14
C ASP A 208 26.52 12.12 9.34
N ILE A 209 25.83 12.39 8.25
CA ILE A 209 24.44 12.90 8.27
C ILE A 209 23.47 11.92 8.94
N SER A 210 23.80 10.64 9.02
CA SER A 210 23.01 9.64 9.75
C SER A 210 23.01 9.85 11.27
N GLN A 211 23.99 10.63 11.79
CA GLN A 211 24.14 10.93 13.21
C GLN A 211 23.47 12.25 13.62
N VAL A 212 22.74 12.91 12.72
CA VAL A 212 22.09 14.20 13.02
C VAL A 212 21.14 14.08 14.20
N GLU A 213 20.33 13.04 14.27
CA GLU A 213 19.34 12.86 15.36
C GLU A 213 19.98 12.61 16.74
N THR A 214 21.25 12.20 16.78
CA THR A 214 21.97 11.96 18.04
C THR A 214 22.94 13.08 18.39
N SER A 215 23.43 13.82 17.39
CA SER A 215 24.52 14.80 17.55
C SER A 215 24.08 16.25 17.43
N ALA A 216 22.95 16.50 16.75
CA ALA A 216 22.39 17.85 16.63
C ALA A 216 21.28 18.10 17.64
N ARG A 217 20.99 19.37 17.88
CA ARG A 217 19.86 19.79 18.71
C ARG A 217 18.59 19.87 17.84
N TYR A 218 17.57 19.15 18.24
CA TYR A 218 16.24 19.27 17.65
C TYR A 218 15.62 20.63 17.98
N LEU A 219 15.17 21.35 16.97
CA LEU A 219 14.53 22.65 17.12
C LEU A 219 12.99 22.57 17.10
N GLY A 220 12.45 21.83 16.16
CA GLY A 220 11.00 21.69 15.96
C GLY A 220 10.64 21.49 14.50
N THR A 221 9.33 21.59 14.22
CA THR A 221 8.76 21.50 12.87
C THR A 221 8.03 22.81 12.51
N GLY A 222 8.07 23.17 11.23
CA GLY A 222 7.39 24.35 10.74
C GLY A 222 7.77 24.68 9.29
N SER A 223 7.42 25.89 8.83
CA SER A 223 7.78 26.37 7.51
C SER A 223 9.14 27.08 7.47
N GLN A 224 9.59 27.58 8.61
CA GLN A 224 10.88 28.21 8.81
C GLN A 224 11.26 28.11 10.28
N TRP A 225 12.55 28.32 10.59
CA TRP A 225 13.03 28.34 11.97
C TRP A 225 14.15 29.35 12.18
N SER A 226 14.09 30.10 13.28
CA SER A 226 15.13 31.02 13.68
C SER A 226 15.83 30.54 14.92
N VAL A 227 17.16 30.55 14.90
CA VAL A 227 18.00 30.34 16.08
C VAL A 227 18.62 31.66 16.45
N SER A 228 18.46 32.07 17.71
CA SER A 228 19.00 33.31 18.24
C SER A 228 19.62 33.12 19.61
N GLY A 229 20.47 34.04 19.99
CA GLY A 229 21.08 34.06 21.31
C GLY A 229 22.55 34.54 21.31
N PRO A 230 23.12 34.78 22.48
CA PRO A 230 24.49 35.33 22.61
C PRO A 230 25.59 34.37 22.14
N HIS A 231 25.26 33.07 21.93
CA HIS A 231 26.15 32.05 21.41
C HIS A 231 26.20 32.07 19.88
N ILE A 232 25.22 32.69 19.21
CA ILE A 232 25.17 32.84 17.75
C ILE A 232 25.98 34.08 17.38
N LYS A 233 27.31 33.93 17.37
CA LYS A 233 28.24 35.05 17.18
C LYS A 233 28.66 35.20 15.73
N PRO A 234 28.78 36.45 15.24
CA PRO A 234 29.39 36.74 13.94
C PRO A 234 30.79 36.09 13.81
N GLY A 235 31.15 35.69 12.60
CA GLY A 235 32.43 35.07 12.30
C GLY A 235 32.54 33.57 12.64
N LYS A 236 31.47 32.95 13.10
CA LYS A 236 31.38 31.53 13.36
C LYS A 236 30.34 30.88 12.46
N ASP A 237 30.68 29.74 11.85
CA ASP A 237 29.75 28.94 11.10
C ASP A 237 28.82 28.15 12.00
N PHE A 238 27.59 28.01 11.58
CA PHE A 238 26.57 27.21 12.21
C PHE A 238 25.88 26.33 11.15
N TRP A 239 25.42 25.15 11.54
CA TRP A 239 24.85 24.15 10.64
C TRP A 239 23.40 23.88 10.98
N PHE A 240 22.56 23.88 9.92
CA PHE A 240 21.20 23.43 9.96
C PHE A 240 21.09 22.15 9.16
N TYR A 241 20.37 21.21 9.72
CA TYR A 241 19.98 19.95 9.07
C TYR A 241 18.47 19.95 9.01
N VAL A 242 17.94 19.93 7.79
CA VAL A 242 16.50 20.09 7.57
C VAL A 242 16.02 18.94 6.71
N ARG A 243 14.88 18.38 7.06
CA ARG A 243 14.19 17.37 6.25
C ARG A 243 12.71 17.68 6.16
N SER A 244 12.09 17.21 5.09
CA SER A 244 10.64 17.26 4.89
C SER A 244 9.98 16.16 5.70
N VAL A 245 8.86 16.47 6.34
CA VAL A 245 8.06 15.50 7.10
C VAL A 245 6.58 15.68 6.80
N ASN A 246 5.84 14.57 6.78
CA ASN A 246 4.39 14.54 6.76
C ASN A 246 3.87 13.30 7.51
N LEU A 247 2.57 13.03 7.47
CA LEU A 247 1.98 11.88 8.13
C LEU A 247 2.43 10.53 7.56
N VAL A 248 2.95 10.51 6.34
CA VAL A 248 3.38 9.29 5.65
C VAL A 248 4.83 8.93 5.98
N GLY A 249 5.69 9.92 6.15
CA GLY A 249 7.09 9.68 6.44
C GLY A 249 7.96 10.94 6.43
N LYS A 250 9.28 10.71 6.41
CA LYS A 250 10.32 11.74 6.48
C LYS A 250 11.29 11.56 5.31
N SER A 251 11.79 12.69 4.78
CA SER A 251 12.84 12.68 3.76
C SER A 251 14.23 12.48 4.38
N ALA A 252 15.25 12.37 3.54
CA ALA A 252 16.63 12.56 3.97
C ALA A 252 16.88 13.99 4.44
N PHE A 253 17.90 14.17 5.29
CA PHE A 253 18.37 15.50 5.70
C PHE A 253 19.12 16.21 4.59
N VAL A 254 18.96 17.53 4.56
CA VAL A 254 19.80 18.45 3.76
C VAL A 254 20.56 19.34 4.74
N GLU A 255 21.87 19.38 4.57
CA GLU A 255 22.77 20.23 5.36
C GLU A 255 22.90 21.61 4.69
N VAL A 256 22.87 22.65 5.51
CA VAL A 256 23.25 24.02 5.11
C VAL A 256 24.02 24.66 6.24
N SER A 257 25.00 25.49 5.90
CA SER A 257 25.77 26.25 6.89
C SER A 257 25.78 27.74 6.55
N GLY A 258 25.90 28.56 7.58
CA GLY A 258 26.00 30.00 7.43
C GLY A 258 26.41 30.69 8.72
N GLN A 259 26.65 31.98 8.62
CA GLN A 259 27.04 32.86 9.72
C GLN A 259 25.96 33.90 9.99
N PRO A 260 25.81 34.36 11.23
CA PRO A 260 24.98 35.52 11.54
C PRO A 260 25.61 36.79 10.96
N SER A 261 24.80 37.84 10.82
CA SER A 261 25.27 39.15 10.35
C SER A 261 26.17 39.82 11.39
N ASN A 262 27.21 40.51 10.86
CA ASN A 262 28.00 41.46 11.65
C ASN A 262 27.35 42.84 11.79
N ASP A 263 26.33 43.08 10.99
CA ASP A 263 25.71 44.42 10.87
C ASP A 263 24.59 44.57 11.88
N GLY A 264 24.84 45.38 12.90
CA GLY A 264 23.84 45.74 13.91
C GLY A 264 23.03 46.99 13.53
N GLU A 265 23.32 47.64 12.40
CA GLU A 265 22.67 48.93 12.05
C GLU A 265 21.18 48.80 11.67
N GLY A 266 20.71 47.61 11.37
CA GLY A 266 19.29 47.36 11.04
C GLY A 266 18.37 47.14 12.25
N TYR A 267 18.87 47.23 13.49
CA TYR A 267 18.12 46.91 14.73
C TYR A 267 18.10 48.02 15.76
N LEU A 268 18.52 49.25 15.37
CA LEU A 268 18.42 50.46 16.21
C LEU A 268 17.20 51.31 15.83
#